data_28e2c12d5fdd4a22afb3552d265f7fa1
#
_entry.id   28e2c12d5fdd4a22afb3552d265f7fa1
#
_cell.length_a   1.000
_cell.length_b   1.000
_cell.length_c   1.000
_cell.angle_alpha   90.00
_cell.angle_beta   90.00
_cell.angle_gamma   90.00
#
_symmetry.space_group_name_H-M   'P 1'
#
loop_
_entity.id
_entity.type
_entity.pdbx_description
1 polymer ?
#
loop_
_entity_poly.entity_id
_entity_poly.type
_entity_poly.pdbx_seq_one_letter_code
_entity_poly.pdbx_strand_id
1 'polypeptide(L)'
;MENNNNKTFLERSILPVLNYIGIIGAVIMAIAYIIIVFVLINGFKAEALLQTTVFACVNAAVGFIIMQFLKYQGVSFAKMKPENKEIIERYYKTKTKDKKLHSIKYFWVTTVIKDIIVKCATLGATTVGIIYIVIQGSNDYNLLLLALVNLLMFVCFGFISLNNAYEFFNNNHVPYMTEQINKEIKQEVAEPQETSEC
;
A
#
# COMPACT_ATOMS: atom_id res chain seq x y z
N MET A 1 26.12 5.05 -15.23
CA MET A 1 25.07 5.92 -15.82
C MET A 1 23.86 5.02 -16.04
N GLU A 2 22.93 5.05 -15.13
CA GLU A 2 21.71 4.22 -15.18
C GLU A 2 20.85 4.68 -16.35
N ASN A 3 20.44 3.70 -17.17
CA ASN A 3 19.76 3.92 -18.44
C ASN A 3 18.36 4.52 -18.19
N ASN A 4 18.26 5.85 -18.23
CA ASN A 4 17.05 6.63 -17.91
C ASN A 4 15.92 6.46 -18.94
N ASN A 5 16.16 5.68 -20.01
CA ASN A 5 15.22 5.54 -21.13
C ASN A 5 14.09 4.53 -20.90
N ASN A 6 14.18 3.66 -19.87
CA ASN A 6 13.18 2.61 -19.63
C ASN A 6 12.18 2.93 -18.49
N LYS A 7 12.27 4.13 -17.89
CA LYS A 7 11.30 4.51 -16.84
C LYS A 7 9.94 4.81 -17.47
N THR A 8 8.91 4.15 -16.98
CA THR A 8 7.52 4.42 -17.37
C THR A 8 7.13 5.86 -17.02
N PHE A 9 6.13 6.43 -17.68
CA PHE A 9 5.58 7.76 -17.35
C PHE A 9 5.21 7.88 -15.87
N LEU A 10 4.70 6.80 -15.29
CA LEU A 10 4.35 6.71 -13.87
C LEU A 10 5.59 6.90 -12.96
N GLU A 11 6.72 6.28 -13.30
CA GLU A 11 7.97 6.38 -12.54
C GLU A 11 8.64 7.75 -12.70
N ARG A 12 8.55 8.33 -13.89
CA ARG A 12 9.24 9.59 -14.22
C ARG A 12 8.52 10.81 -13.66
N SER A 13 7.19 10.79 -13.68
CA SER A 13 6.40 12.00 -13.43
C SER A 13 5.42 11.88 -12.27
N ILE A 14 4.69 10.79 -12.16
CA ILE A 14 3.57 10.68 -11.19
C ILE A 14 4.08 10.37 -9.78
N LEU A 15 4.90 9.34 -9.60
CA LEU A 15 5.36 8.91 -8.28
C LEU A 15 6.17 9.99 -7.53
N PRO A 16 7.16 10.67 -8.17
CA PRO A 16 7.87 11.75 -7.49
C PRO A 16 6.95 12.91 -7.09
N VAL A 17 6.02 13.31 -7.98
CA VAL A 17 5.05 14.39 -7.68
C VAL A 17 4.16 14.00 -6.48
N LEU A 18 3.61 12.79 -6.46
CA LEU A 18 2.81 12.31 -5.32
C LEU A 18 3.62 12.28 -4.02
N ASN A 19 4.88 11.88 -4.08
CA ASN A 19 5.77 11.88 -2.92
C ASN A 19 6.02 13.30 -2.39
N TYR A 20 6.28 14.28 -3.26
CA TYR A 20 6.44 15.69 -2.86
C TYR A 20 5.15 16.27 -2.29
N ILE A 21 4.01 16.03 -2.93
CA ILE A 21 2.69 16.44 -2.41
C ILE A 21 2.45 15.80 -1.03
N GLY A 22 2.81 14.53 -0.87
CA GLY A 22 2.70 13.81 0.40
C GLY A 22 3.54 14.48 1.50
N ILE A 23 4.79 14.80 1.25
CA ILE A 23 5.69 15.42 2.24
C ILE A 23 5.20 16.81 2.62
N ILE A 24 4.96 17.68 1.64
CA ILE A 24 4.51 19.07 1.90
C ILE A 24 3.14 19.06 2.58
N GLY A 25 2.21 18.25 2.06
CA GLY A 25 0.87 18.12 2.63
C GLY A 25 0.90 17.60 4.07
N ALA A 26 1.72 16.59 4.38
CA ALA A 26 1.85 16.05 5.73
C ALA A 26 2.32 17.14 6.73
N VAL A 27 3.30 17.96 6.35
CA VAL A 27 3.78 19.07 7.20
C VAL A 27 2.68 20.09 7.45
N ILE A 28 1.98 20.53 6.41
CA ILE A 28 0.88 21.50 6.53
C ILE A 28 -0.24 20.94 7.40
N MET A 29 -0.64 19.68 7.17
CA MET A 29 -1.72 19.06 7.94
C MET A 29 -1.32 18.81 9.39
N ALA A 30 -0.05 18.49 9.69
CA ALA A 30 0.43 18.36 11.06
C ALA A 30 0.34 19.67 11.82
N ILE A 31 0.71 20.79 11.21
CA ILE A 31 0.59 22.12 11.82
C ILE A 31 -0.89 22.46 12.07
N ALA A 32 -1.76 22.25 11.07
CA ALA A 32 -3.18 22.48 11.21
C ALA A 32 -3.80 21.60 12.33
N TYR A 33 -3.40 20.33 12.42
CA TYR A 33 -3.83 19.42 13.47
C TYR A 33 -3.48 19.93 14.87
N ILE A 34 -2.24 20.38 15.07
CA ILE A 34 -1.78 20.91 16.36
C ILE A 34 -2.61 22.14 16.77
N ILE A 35 -2.88 23.06 15.82
CA ILE A 35 -3.67 24.27 16.09
C ILE A 35 -5.11 23.88 16.51
N ILE A 36 -5.76 22.96 15.78
CA ILE A 36 -7.13 22.54 16.09
C ILE A 36 -7.19 21.83 17.45
N VAL A 37 -6.23 20.94 17.74
CA VAL A 37 -6.14 20.26 19.04
C VAL A 37 -5.98 21.28 20.19
N PHE A 38 -5.16 22.31 20.00
CA PHE A 38 -4.98 23.36 20.99
C PHE A 38 -6.28 24.14 21.26
N VAL A 39 -7.04 24.46 20.20
CA VAL A 39 -8.35 25.11 20.32
C VAL A 39 -9.35 24.19 21.04
N LEU A 40 -9.38 22.92 20.71
CA LEU A 40 -10.26 21.95 21.35
C LEU A 40 -9.96 21.78 22.84
N ILE A 41 -8.70 21.65 23.24
CA ILE A 41 -8.30 21.46 24.64
C ILE A 41 -8.77 22.63 25.51
N ASN A 42 -8.72 23.85 24.99
CA ASN A 42 -9.19 25.06 25.72
C ASN A 42 -10.72 25.14 25.86
N GLY A 43 -11.48 24.38 25.04
CA GLY A 43 -12.95 24.34 25.08
C GLY A 43 -13.56 23.09 25.75
N PHE A 44 -12.77 22.15 26.21
CA PHE A 44 -13.26 20.84 26.65
C PHE A 44 -13.93 20.84 28.02
N LYS A 45 -15.15 20.29 28.05
CA LYS A 45 -15.80 19.83 29.31
C LYS A 45 -15.51 18.33 29.50
N ALA A 46 -15.19 17.90 30.73
CA ALA A 46 -14.79 16.53 31.05
C ALA A 46 -15.81 15.45 30.64
N GLU A 47 -17.09 15.80 30.55
CA GLU A 47 -18.16 14.87 30.16
C GLU A 47 -18.11 14.38 28.72
N ALA A 48 -17.43 15.11 27.83
CA ALA A 48 -17.28 14.76 26.41
C ALA A 48 -16.05 13.85 26.13
N LEU A 49 -15.23 13.55 27.15
CA LEU A 49 -13.93 12.87 26.95
C LEU A 49 -14.09 11.50 26.30
N LEU A 50 -15.07 10.70 26.73
CA LEU A 50 -15.27 9.34 26.21
C LEU A 50 -15.67 9.36 24.73
N GLN A 51 -16.65 10.19 24.34
CA GLN A 51 -17.11 10.30 22.96
C GLN A 51 -16.00 10.77 22.05
N THR A 52 -15.23 11.78 22.50
CA THR A 52 -14.08 12.28 21.75
C THR A 52 -12.99 11.25 21.58
N THR A 53 -12.72 10.42 22.60
CA THR A 53 -11.75 9.35 22.52
C THR A 53 -12.17 8.29 21.48
N VAL A 54 -13.43 7.85 21.51
CA VAL A 54 -13.98 6.90 20.52
C VAL A 54 -13.91 7.49 19.11
N PHE A 55 -14.31 8.75 18.94
CA PHE A 55 -14.22 9.47 17.68
C PHE A 55 -12.78 9.51 17.14
N ALA A 56 -11.80 9.86 17.99
CA ALA A 56 -10.40 9.91 17.63
C ALA A 56 -9.86 8.53 17.22
N CYS A 57 -10.23 7.45 17.94
CA CYS A 57 -9.85 6.09 17.60
C CYS A 57 -10.40 5.65 16.24
N VAL A 58 -11.69 5.92 15.96
CA VAL A 58 -12.30 5.58 14.66
C VAL A 58 -11.64 6.37 13.54
N ASN A 59 -11.42 7.69 13.76
CA ASN A 59 -10.75 8.54 12.79
C ASN A 59 -9.32 8.06 12.47
N ALA A 60 -8.55 7.73 13.50
CA ALA A 60 -7.20 7.18 13.33
C ALA A 60 -7.21 5.83 12.60
N ALA A 61 -8.16 4.94 12.94
CA ALA A 61 -8.30 3.64 12.27
C ALA A 61 -8.63 3.81 10.78
N VAL A 62 -9.58 4.67 10.44
CA VAL A 62 -9.94 4.97 9.03
C VAL A 62 -8.73 5.54 8.29
N GLY A 63 -8.04 6.52 8.88
CA GLY A 63 -6.84 7.12 8.30
C GLY A 63 -5.73 6.08 8.05
N PHE A 64 -5.48 5.21 9.03
CA PHE A 64 -4.51 4.13 8.90
C PHE A 64 -4.88 3.15 7.77
N ILE A 65 -6.16 2.77 7.65
CA ILE A 65 -6.63 1.91 6.56
C ILE A 65 -6.39 2.57 5.20
N ILE A 66 -6.68 3.87 5.06
CA ILE A 66 -6.42 4.63 3.82
C ILE A 66 -4.92 4.61 3.49
N MET A 67 -4.06 4.86 4.47
CA MET A 67 -2.61 4.84 4.29
C MET A 67 -2.12 3.45 3.84
N GLN A 68 -2.59 2.37 4.48
CA GLN A 68 -2.22 1.00 4.09
C GLN A 68 -2.75 0.64 2.70
N PHE A 69 -3.93 1.11 2.32
CA PHE A 69 -4.46 0.92 0.98
C PHE A 69 -3.57 1.58 -0.07
N LEU A 70 -3.16 2.83 0.12
CA LEU A 70 -2.25 3.52 -0.79
C LEU A 70 -0.88 2.84 -0.88
N LYS A 71 -0.34 2.37 0.25
CA LYS A 71 0.88 1.54 0.27
C LYS A 71 0.71 0.26 -0.58
N TYR A 72 -0.42 -0.42 -0.45
CA TYR A 72 -0.72 -1.61 -1.24
C TYR A 72 -0.82 -1.30 -2.75
N GLN A 73 -1.37 -0.13 -3.12
CA GLN A 73 -1.39 0.32 -4.52
C GLN A 73 0.03 0.50 -5.07
N GLY A 74 0.98 1.00 -4.27
CA GLY A 74 2.39 1.11 -4.69
C GLY A 74 2.98 -0.25 -5.10
N VAL A 75 2.76 -1.29 -4.30
CA VAL A 75 3.16 -2.67 -4.65
C VAL A 75 2.42 -3.18 -5.90
N SER A 76 1.13 -2.89 -6.01
CA SER A 76 0.31 -3.29 -7.17
C SER A 76 0.85 -2.67 -8.47
N PHE A 77 1.18 -1.37 -8.45
CA PHE A 77 1.78 -0.68 -9.59
C PHE A 77 3.15 -1.27 -9.97
N ALA A 78 3.99 -1.60 -8.98
CA ALA A 78 5.27 -2.25 -9.24
C ALA A 78 5.11 -3.61 -9.93
N LYS A 79 4.11 -4.40 -9.51
CA LYS A 79 3.81 -5.71 -10.12
C LYS A 79 3.27 -5.61 -11.55
N MET A 80 2.59 -4.51 -11.90
CA MET A 80 2.05 -4.29 -13.23
C MET A 80 3.11 -3.91 -14.27
N LYS A 81 4.32 -3.56 -13.83
CA LYS A 81 5.44 -3.27 -14.74
C LYS A 81 5.75 -4.51 -15.59
N PRO A 82 5.84 -4.41 -16.95
CA PRO A 82 6.02 -5.57 -17.82
C PRO A 82 7.21 -6.45 -17.44
N GLU A 83 8.35 -5.83 -17.12
CA GLU A 83 9.58 -6.51 -16.69
C GLU A 83 9.37 -7.31 -15.41
N ASN A 84 8.73 -6.71 -14.40
CA ASN A 84 8.45 -7.35 -13.13
C ASN A 84 7.44 -8.49 -13.27
N LYS A 85 6.44 -8.30 -14.15
CA LYS A 85 5.43 -9.33 -14.43
C LYS A 85 6.07 -10.61 -14.95
N GLU A 86 7.01 -10.50 -15.87
CA GLU A 86 7.74 -11.66 -16.41
C GLU A 86 8.55 -12.39 -15.33
N ILE A 87 9.28 -11.63 -14.48
CA ILE A 87 10.06 -12.19 -13.37
C ILE A 87 9.15 -12.88 -12.35
N ILE A 88 8.04 -12.25 -12.00
CA ILE A 88 7.05 -12.80 -11.07
C ILE A 88 6.48 -14.12 -11.62
N GLU A 89 6.08 -14.15 -12.89
CA GLU A 89 5.57 -15.36 -13.54
C GLU A 89 6.60 -16.49 -13.55
N ARG A 90 7.86 -16.19 -13.88
CA ARG A 90 8.95 -17.16 -13.85
C ARG A 90 9.19 -17.70 -12.44
N TYR A 91 9.24 -16.81 -11.43
CA TYR A 91 9.46 -17.18 -10.04
C TYR A 91 8.39 -18.14 -9.51
N TYR A 92 7.13 -17.89 -9.83
CA TYR A 92 6.05 -18.78 -9.42
C TYR A 92 6.02 -20.09 -10.24
N LYS A 93 6.47 -20.08 -11.48
CA LYS A 93 6.62 -21.30 -12.29
C LYS A 93 7.68 -22.24 -11.69
N THR A 94 8.84 -21.70 -11.32
CA THR A 94 9.92 -22.49 -10.73
C THR A 94 9.51 -23.10 -9.39
N LYS A 95 8.90 -22.30 -8.49
CA LYS A 95 8.43 -22.82 -7.20
C LYS A 95 7.30 -23.85 -7.27
N THR A 96 6.59 -23.93 -8.38
CA THR A 96 5.41 -24.81 -8.52
C THR A 96 5.67 -26.08 -9.31
N LYS A 97 6.92 -26.34 -9.73
CA LYS A 97 7.27 -27.57 -10.45
C LYS A 97 6.86 -28.85 -9.72
N ASP A 98 6.93 -28.86 -8.40
CA ASP A 98 6.59 -30.06 -7.58
C ASP A 98 5.08 -30.28 -7.36
N LYS A 99 4.23 -29.37 -7.77
CA LYS A 99 2.77 -29.49 -7.60
C LYS A 99 2.05 -29.23 -8.91
N LYS A 100 1.63 -30.31 -9.58
CA LYS A 100 0.82 -30.32 -10.82
C LYS A 100 -0.42 -29.41 -10.81
N LEU A 101 -0.72 -28.73 -9.71
CA LEU A 101 -1.94 -27.94 -9.50
C LEU A 101 -1.79 -26.43 -9.76
N HIS A 102 -0.59 -25.90 -9.92
CA HIS A 102 -0.38 -24.45 -10.03
C HIS A 102 -0.08 -24.02 -11.46
N SER A 103 -1.11 -24.02 -12.30
CA SER A 103 -1.03 -23.39 -13.61
C SER A 103 -0.88 -21.86 -13.48
N ILE A 104 -0.34 -21.20 -14.51
CA ILE A 104 -0.29 -19.74 -14.62
C ILE A 104 -1.68 -19.13 -14.39
N LYS A 105 -2.77 -19.81 -14.82
CA LYS A 105 -4.14 -19.43 -14.56
C LYS A 105 -4.45 -19.33 -13.07
N TYR A 106 -4.01 -20.28 -12.26
CA TYR A 106 -4.23 -20.26 -10.81
C TYR A 106 -3.51 -19.07 -10.15
N PHE A 107 -2.27 -18.81 -10.55
CA PHE A 107 -1.54 -17.65 -10.05
C PHE A 107 -2.28 -16.33 -10.36
N TRP A 108 -2.69 -16.14 -11.60
CA TRP A 108 -3.41 -14.92 -12.01
C TRP A 108 -4.76 -14.79 -11.30
N VAL A 109 -5.53 -15.87 -11.24
CA VAL A 109 -6.84 -15.88 -10.56
C VAL A 109 -6.68 -15.55 -9.09
N THR A 110 -5.76 -16.21 -8.37
CA THR A 110 -5.55 -15.93 -6.94
C THR A 110 -5.01 -14.53 -6.69
N THR A 111 -4.13 -14.02 -7.52
CA THR A 111 -3.57 -12.66 -7.38
C THR A 111 -4.65 -11.61 -7.67
N VAL A 112 -5.40 -11.75 -8.75
CA VAL A 112 -6.45 -10.81 -9.14
C VAL A 112 -7.61 -10.85 -8.13
N ILE A 113 -8.07 -12.02 -7.73
CA ILE A 113 -9.15 -12.16 -6.73
C ILE A 113 -8.70 -11.56 -5.40
N LYS A 114 -7.49 -11.85 -4.94
CA LYS A 114 -6.94 -11.27 -3.71
C LYS A 114 -6.91 -9.75 -3.77
N ASP A 115 -6.47 -9.18 -4.89
CA ASP A 115 -6.40 -7.73 -5.11
C ASP A 115 -7.80 -7.10 -5.06
N ILE A 116 -8.79 -7.71 -5.74
CA ILE A 116 -10.18 -7.25 -5.72
C ILE A 116 -10.76 -7.32 -4.31
N ILE A 117 -10.59 -8.42 -3.60
CA ILE A 117 -11.10 -8.60 -2.23
C ILE A 117 -10.51 -7.54 -1.30
N VAL A 118 -9.19 -7.34 -1.33
CA VAL A 118 -8.53 -6.32 -0.51
C VAL A 118 -9.07 -4.93 -0.81
N LYS A 119 -9.23 -4.58 -2.10
CA LYS A 119 -9.79 -3.28 -2.50
C LYS A 119 -11.23 -3.09 -2.05
N CYS A 120 -12.08 -4.08 -2.26
CA CYS A 120 -13.50 -4.02 -1.85
C CYS A 120 -13.65 -3.93 -0.32
N ALA A 121 -12.90 -4.75 0.44
CA ALA A 121 -12.92 -4.72 1.90
C ALA A 121 -12.44 -3.37 2.45
N THR A 122 -11.36 -2.82 1.88
CA THR A 122 -10.80 -1.53 2.29
C THR A 122 -11.78 -0.39 2.00
N LEU A 123 -12.36 -0.35 0.79
CA LEU A 123 -13.34 0.66 0.42
C LEU A 123 -14.60 0.57 1.30
N GLY A 124 -15.09 -0.62 1.59
CA GLY A 124 -16.24 -0.82 2.49
C GLY A 124 -15.95 -0.33 3.91
N ALA A 125 -14.83 -0.75 4.49
CA ALA A 125 -14.44 -0.35 5.84
C ALA A 125 -14.23 1.17 5.97
N THR A 126 -13.56 1.79 4.99
CA THR A 126 -13.35 3.26 4.98
C THR A 126 -14.66 4.02 4.82
N THR A 127 -15.56 3.55 3.96
CA THR A 127 -16.87 4.19 3.76
C THR A 127 -17.68 4.19 5.06
N VAL A 128 -17.80 3.05 5.74
CA VAL A 128 -18.50 2.96 7.03
C VAL A 128 -17.85 3.86 8.08
N GLY A 129 -16.51 3.87 8.17
CA GLY A 129 -15.79 4.72 9.10
C GLY A 129 -16.00 6.22 8.81
N ILE A 130 -15.98 6.64 7.55
CA ILE A 130 -16.23 8.04 7.17
C ILE A 130 -17.67 8.45 7.52
N ILE A 131 -18.66 7.60 7.25
CA ILE A 131 -20.06 7.86 7.62
C ILE A 131 -20.16 8.05 9.13
N TYR A 132 -19.54 7.19 9.94
CA TYR A 132 -19.50 7.33 11.38
C TYR A 132 -18.90 8.67 11.82
N ILE A 133 -17.77 9.06 11.25
CA ILE A 133 -17.10 10.34 11.54
C ILE A 133 -18.00 11.52 11.22
N VAL A 134 -18.68 11.49 10.07
CA VAL A 134 -19.61 12.56 9.67
C VAL A 134 -20.80 12.66 10.62
N ILE A 135 -21.38 11.53 11.02
CA ILE A 135 -22.53 11.53 11.95
C ILE A 135 -22.11 12.09 13.31
N GLN A 136 -20.98 11.63 13.86
CA GLN A 136 -20.51 12.09 15.18
C GLN A 136 -20.01 13.53 15.16
N GLY A 137 -19.37 13.96 14.07
CA GLY A 137 -18.86 15.33 13.91
C GLY A 137 -19.91 16.35 13.50
N SER A 138 -21.12 15.93 13.08
CA SER A 138 -22.16 16.83 12.57
C SER A 138 -22.65 17.85 13.62
N ASN A 139 -22.54 17.54 14.90
CA ASN A 139 -22.95 18.42 16.01
C ASN A 139 -21.81 19.29 16.55
N ASP A 140 -20.56 19.03 16.15
CA ASP A 140 -19.39 19.80 16.55
C ASP A 140 -18.48 20.05 15.34
N TYR A 141 -18.51 21.29 14.87
CA TYR A 141 -17.73 21.73 13.72
C TYR A 141 -16.21 21.52 13.91
N ASN A 142 -15.69 21.70 15.12
CA ASN A 142 -14.27 21.55 15.41
C ASN A 142 -13.84 20.08 15.34
N LEU A 143 -14.68 19.14 15.79
CA LEU A 143 -14.44 17.71 15.66
C LEU A 143 -14.44 17.27 14.19
N LEU A 144 -15.38 17.77 13.40
CA LEU A 144 -15.44 17.48 11.97
C LEU A 144 -14.19 17.99 11.25
N LEU A 145 -13.76 19.23 11.57
CA LEU A 145 -12.55 19.82 11.01
C LEU A 145 -11.30 19.02 11.41
N LEU A 146 -11.21 18.59 12.67
CA LEU A 146 -10.12 17.73 13.15
C LEU A 146 -10.09 16.40 12.39
N ALA A 147 -11.25 15.77 12.19
CA ALA A 147 -11.35 14.53 11.43
C ALA A 147 -10.85 14.71 10.00
N LEU A 148 -11.28 15.78 9.33
CA LEU A 148 -10.89 16.07 7.95
C LEU A 148 -9.37 16.28 7.84
N VAL A 149 -8.77 17.09 8.70
CA VAL A 149 -7.33 17.35 8.71
C VAL A 149 -6.54 16.07 8.97
N ASN A 150 -7.01 15.24 9.93
CA ASN A 150 -6.36 13.97 10.22
C ASN A 150 -6.44 12.99 9.05
N LEU A 151 -7.59 12.85 8.40
CA LEU A 151 -7.74 12.01 7.23
C LEU A 151 -6.85 12.46 6.07
N LEU A 152 -6.78 13.77 5.81
CA LEU A 152 -5.90 14.33 4.79
C LEU A 152 -4.41 14.07 5.12
N MET A 153 -4.02 14.17 6.39
CA MET A 153 -2.67 13.83 6.83
C MET A 153 -2.33 12.36 6.52
N PHE A 154 -3.24 11.43 6.80
CA PHE A 154 -3.03 10.03 6.47
C PHE A 154 -2.99 9.76 4.97
N VAL A 155 -3.73 10.51 4.15
CA VAL A 155 -3.62 10.44 2.69
C VAL A 155 -2.23 10.90 2.23
N CYS A 156 -1.71 11.98 2.81
CA CYS A 156 -0.36 12.46 2.51
C CYS A 156 0.72 11.42 2.89
N PHE A 157 0.64 10.83 4.07
CA PHE A 157 1.50 9.70 4.46
C PHE A 157 1.32 8.49 3.56
N GLY A 158 0.10 8.27 3.06
CA GLY A 158 -0.22 7.24 2.09
C GLY A 158 0.52 7.43 0.76
N PHE A 159 0.62 8.65 0.26
CA PHE A 159 1.39 8.95 -0.97
C PHE A 159 2.88 8.68 -0.79
N ILE A 160 3.46 9.07 0.34
CA ILE A 160 4.84 8.73 0.68
C ILE A 160 5.02 7.21 0.76
N SER A 161 4.11 6.53 1.45
CA SER A 161 4.14 5.07 1.60
C SER A 161 3.95 4.33 0.27
N LEU A 162 3.13 4.87 -0.64
CA LEU A 162 2.94 4.34 -1.99
C LEU A 162 4.24 4.36 -2.77
N ASN A 163 4.94 5.50 -2.80
CA ASN A 163 6.21 5.62 -3.49
C ASN A 163 7.27 4.70 -2.88
N ASN A 164 7.41 4.71 -1.56
CA ASN A 164 8.39 3.87 -0.86
C ASN A 164 8.10 2.37 -1.10
N ALA A 165 6.84 1.96 -1.09
CA ALA A 165 6.46 0.56 -1.35
C ALA A 165 6.74 0.14 -2.80
N TYR A 166 6.52 1.05 -3.76
CA TYR A 166 6.86 0.84 -5.16
C TYR A 166 8.37 0.64 -5.35
N GLU A 167 9.18 1.56 -4.80
CA GLU A 167 10.64 1.48 -4.88
C GLU A 167 11.19 0.25 -4.15
N PHE A 168 10.69 -0.03 -2.95
CA PHE A 168 11.09 -1.21 -2.18
C PHE A 168 10.84 -2.51 -2.94
N PHE A 169 9.68 -2.62 -3.59
CA PHE A 169 9.36 -3.80 -4.39
C PHE A 169 10.34 -3.97 -5.56
N ASN A 170 10.60 -2.90 -6.30
CA ASN A 170 11.51 -2.94 -7.44
C ASN A 170 12.98 -3.20 -7.04
N ASN A 171 13.43 -2.58 -5.94
CA ASN A 171 14.85 -2.62 -5.56
C ASN A 171 15.23 -3.83 -4.70
N ASN A 172 14.25 -4.46 -4.02
CA ASN A 172 14.51 -5.57 -3.11
C ASN A 172 13.80 -6.87 -3.52
N HIS A 173 12.49 -6.81 -3.80
CA HIS A 173 11.74 -8.03 -4.11
C HIS A 173 12.04 -8.60 -5.49
N VAL A 174 12.17 -7.75 -6.49
CA VAL A 174 12.46 -8.19 -7.87
C VAL A 174 13.85 -8.81 -7.97
N PRO A 175 14.93 -8.19 -7.45
CA PRO A 175 16.26 -8.81 -7.42
C PRO A 175 16.29 -10.12 -6.65
N TYR A 176 15.60 -10.19 -5.48
CA TYR A 176 15.49 -11.42 -4.71
C TYR A 176 14.85 -12.56 -5.51
N MET A 177 13.72 -12.30 -6.19
CA MET A 177 13.07 -13.30 -7.03
C MET A 177 13.98 -13.77 -8.18
N THR A 178 14.69 -12.84 -8.80
CA THR A 178 15.64 -13.13 -9.88
C THR A 178 16.79 -14.01 -9.39
N GLU A 179 17.33 -13.73 -8.21
CA GLU A 179 18.38 -14.55 -7.60
C GLU A 179 17.90 -15.98 -7.31
N GLN A 180 16.69 -16.13 -6.81
CA GLN A 180 16.10 -17.45 -6.53
C GLN A 180 15.90 -18.24 -7.83
N ILE A 181 15.38 -17.63 -8.89
CA ILE A 181 15.26 -18.25 -10.21
C ILE A 181 16.62 -18.76 -10.70
N ASN A 182 17.65 -17.91 -10.60
CA ASN A 182 19.00 -18.25 -11.05
C ASN A 182 19.63 -19.38 -10.22
N LYS A 183 19.35 -19.47 -8.92
CA LYS A 183 19.79 -20.58 -8.06
C LYS A 183 19.16 -21.92 -8.47
N GLU A 184 17.85 -21.91 -8.73
CA GLU A 184 17.12 -23.11 -9.14
C GLU A 184 17.58 -23.61 -10.53
N ILE A 185 17.81 -22.69 -11.49
CA ILE A 185 18.36 -23.05 -12.82
C ILE A 185 19.75 -23.66 -12.68
N LYS A 186 20.63 -23.12 -11.81
CA LYS A 186 21.96 -23.69 -11.58
C LYS A 186 21.90 -25.07 -10.96
N GLN A 187 20.97 -25.33 -10.05
CA GLN A 187 20.78 -26.65 -9.45
C GLN A 187 20.28 -27.67 -10.47
N GLU A 188 19.35 -27.30 -11.35
CA GLU A 188 18.86 -28.15 -12.43
C GLU A 188 19.97 -28.51 -13.45
N VAL A 189 20.90 -27.60 -13.71
CA VAL A 189 22.03 -27.82 -14.62
C VAL A 189 23.14 -28.67 -13.94
N ALA A 190 23.26 -28.58 -12.61
CA ALA A 190 24.26 -29.29 -11.82
C ALA A 190 23.86 -30.74 -11.46
N GLU A 191 22.57 -31.09 -11.54
CA GLU A 191 22.09 -32.49 -11.47
C GLU A 191 22.09 -33.10 -12.90
N PRO A 192 23.19 -33.73 -13.36
CA PRO A 192 23.16 -34.46 -14.62
C PRO A 192 22.23 -35.65 -14.44
N GLN A 193 21.45 -35.91 -15.47
CA GLN A 193 20.56 -37.08 -15.62
C GLN A 193 21.24 -38.38 -15.24
N GLU A 194 21.28 -38.73 -13.96
CA GLU A 194 21.64 -40.05 -13.46
C GLU A 194 20.43 -40.98 -13.47
N THR A 195 19.62 -41.00 -14.51
CA THR A 195 18.60 -42.05 -14.65
C THR A 195 18.21 -42.24 -16.10
N SER A 196 19.13 -42.83 -16.89
CA SER A 196 18.73 -43.57 -18.07
C SER A 196 19.79 -44.60 -18.47
N GLU A 197 20.16 -45.48 -17.51
CA GLU A 197 20.74 -46.77 -17.81
C GLU A 197 20.24 -47.79 -16.76
N CYS A 198 19.12 -48.42 -17.06
CA CYS A 198 18.76 -49.77 -16.65
C CYS A 198 17.62 -50.25 -17.54
#